data_c96a30ec53f9c1f0cdebeca3d97f2757
#
_entry.id   c96a30ec53f9c1f0cdebeca3d97f2757
#
_cell.length_a   1.000
_cell.length_b   1.000
_cell.length_c   1.000
_cell.angle_alpha   90.00
_cell.angle_beta   90.00
_cell.angle_gamma   90.00
#
_symmetry.space_group_name_H-M   'P 1'
#
loop_
_entity.id
_entity.type
_entity.pdbx_description
1 polymer ?
#
loop_
_entity_poly.entity_id
_entity_poly.type
_entity_poly.pdbx_seq_one_letter_code
_entity_poly.pdbx_strand_id
1 'polypeptide(L)'
;MFENLSERLERSFKILKGEGKITELNVAETLKDVRRALLEADVNYNVAKKFTEDVKEKALGQDVLTAVRPGELMVKIVHDELANLMGGKAAELNLTGMPAIILMSGLQGSGKTTFSGKLANLLKTKQGKKPMLVAGDVYRPAAIEQLRVLAGQLDVPVFFDLNSKDPVSIARRGVAEAMGQGCDVVIIDTAGRLAVDEEMMREIEEIKRAIRPSETLFVVDSMTGQDAVNTAKTFNERLDFDGVVLTKLDGDTRGGAALSIRTVVDKPIKFVGMGEKMDALDVFHPDRMADRILGMGDIVSLVERAQQLYDEREAKRLEERIAKDQFDFNDFLAQIQQIKKMGNIKDLAAMIPGVGKALKDIDIKDDAFKSIEAIIYSMTPEERAKPHILDGHRRKRIALGSGTSVQDVNKLLTQFTQTRKMMKTLQGFKGGKMPKMPKMPFMGGGKLR
;
A
#
# COMPACT_ATOMS: atom_id res chain seq x y z
N MET A 1 7.00 -6.39 -0.70
CA MET A 1 7.45 -5.22 -1.49
C MET A 1 8.92 -4.96 -1.21
N PHE A 2 9.76 -4.86 -2.23
CA PHE A 2 11.20 -4.58 -2.16
C PHE A 2 12.05 -5.54 -1.28
N GLU A 3 11.54 -6.69 -0.88
CA GLU A 3 12.20 -7.57 0.10
C GLU A 3 13.61 -7.98 -0.31
N ASN A 4 13.78 -8.40 -1.56
CA ASN A 4 15.09 -8.80 -2.09
C ASN A 4 16.09 -7.64 -2.12
N LEU A 5 15.62 -6.46 -2.55
CA LEU A 5 16.46 -5.25 -2.60
C LEU A 5 16.84 -4.80 -1.19
N SER A 6 15.87 -4.73 -0.28
CA SER A 6 16.08 -4.30 1.12
C SER A 6 17.08 -5.20 1.84
N GLU A 7 16.98 -6.53 1.70
CA GLU A 7 17.91 -7.47 2.34
C GLU A 7 19.35 -7.31 1.85
N ARG A 8 19.53 -7.08 0.55
CA ARG A 8 20.86 -6.88 -0.04
C ARG A 8 21.47 -5.55 0.37
N LEU A 9 20.69 -4.47 0.27
CA LEU A 9 21.17 -3.14 0.71
C LEU A 9 21.52 -3.15 2.19
N GLU A 10 20.72 -3.77 3.04
CA GLU A 10 21.00 -3.86 4.47
C GLU A 10 22.31 -4.64 4.76
N ARG A 11 22.58 -5.74 4.02
CA ARG A 11 23.84 -6.48 4.15
C ARG A 11 25.02 -5.60 3.79
N SER A 12 24.94 -4.87 2.67
CA SER A 12 26.00 -3.97 2.20
C SER A 12 26.28 -2.85 3.22
N PHE A 13 25.23 -2.26 3.80
CA PHE A 13 25.39 -1.20 4.81
C PHE A 13 25.77 -1.70 6.20
N LYS A 14 25.51 -2.96 6.54
CA LYS A 14 25.93 -3.54 7.82
C LYS A 14 27.45 -3.57 7.96
N ILE A 15 28.15 -3.80 6.86
CA ILE A 15 29.61 -3.77 6.81
C ILE A 15 30.10 -2.35 7.12
N LEU A 16 29.57 -1.34 6.46
CA LEU A 16 29.92 0.07 6.68
C LEU A 16 29.59 0.60 8.09
N LYS A 17 28.47 0.16 8.68
CA LYS A 17 28.09 0.55 10.06
C LYS A 17 29.05 0.03 11.12
N GLY A 18 29.81 -1.05 10.84
CA GLY A 18 30.82 -1.61 11.73
C GLY A 18 32.20 -0.95 11.61
N GLU A 19 32.42 -0.14 10.57
CA GLU A 19 33.69 0.50 10.29
C GLU A 19 33.80 1.86 11.00
N GLY A 20 34.86 2.04 11.78
CA GLY A 20 35.10 3.30 12.52
C GLY A 20 35.54 4.48 11.64
N LYS A 21 35.92 4.23 10.38
CA LYS A 21 36.31 5.24 9.38
C LYS A 21 35.80 4.84 8.00
N ILE A 22 35.26 5.81 7.27
CA ILE A 22 34.96 5.67 5.86
C ILE A 22 36.20 6.01 5.04
N THR A 23 36.57 5.10 4.13
CA THR A 23 37.65 5.29 3.18
C THR A 23 37.10 5.20 1.76
N GLU A 24 37.79 5.79 0.79
CA GLU A 24 37.38 5.70 -0.62
C GLU A 24 37.23 4.24 -1.09
N LEU A 25 38.08 3.35 -0.57
CA LEU A 25 38.06 1.92 -0.94
C LEU A 25 36.78 1.23 -0.44
N ASN A 26 36.44 1.37 0.83
CA ASN A 26 35.24 0.70 1.39
C ASN A 26 33.93 1.32 0.88
N VAL A 27 33.90 2.61 0.55
CA VAL A 27 32.79 3.23 -0.18
C VAL A 27 32.64 2.62 -1.56
N ALA A 28 33.71 2.51 -2.32
CA ALA A 28 33.69 1.95 -3.68
C ALA A 28 33.22 0.48 -3.70
N GLU A 29 33.67 -0.34 -2.76
CA GLU A 29 33.22 -1.73 -2.62
C GLU A 29 31.72 -1.80 -2.27
N THR A 30 31.28 -1.05 -1.28
CA THR A 30 29.86 -1.01 -0.90
C THR A 30 28.96 -0.54 -2.05
N LEU A 31 29.37 0.50 -2.78
CA LEU A 31 28.59 1.00 -3.91
C LEU A 31 28.57 0.04 -5.10
N LYS A 32 29.59 -0.80 -5.26
CA LYS A 32 29.59 -1.89 -6.23
C LYS A 32 28.51 -2.93 -5.87
N ASP A 33 28.40 -3.30 -4.59
CA ASP A 33 27.36 -4.21 -4.11
C ASP A 33 25.96 -3.60 -4.21
N VAL A 34 25.81 -2.30 -3.87
CA VAL A 34 24.56 -1.55 -4.04
C VAL A 34 24.14 -1.52 -5.51
N ARG A 35 25.06 -1.22 -6.44
CA ARG A 35 24.76 -1.24 -7.89
C ARG A 35 24.30 -2.62 -8.33
N ARG A 36 24.96 -3.66 -7.87
CA ARG A 36 24.58 -5.04 -8.18
C ARG A 36 23.19 -5.37 -7.64
N ALA A 37 22.89 -4.95 -6.40
CA ALA A 37 21.56 -5.14 -5.79
C ALA A 37 20.46 -4.43 -6.59
N LEU A 38 20.71 -3.21 -7.06
CA LEU A 38 19.78 -2.46 -7.91
C LEU A 38 19.55 -3.16 -9.27
N LEU A 39 20.59 -3.64 -9.91
CA LEU A 39 20.48 -4.37 -11.19
C LEU A 39 19.71 -5.69 -11.04
N GLU A 40 19.97 -6.44 -9.96
CA GLU A 40 19.23 -7.66 -9.65
C GLU A 40 17.76 -7.40 -9.24
N ALA A 41 17.46 -6.19 -8.74
CA ALA A 41 16.12 -5.70 -8.53
C ALA A 41 15.46 -5.16 -9.81
N ASP A 42 16.07 -5.37 -10.97
CA ASP A 42 15.56 -4.96 -12.28
C ASP A 42 15.50 -3.42 -12.48
N VAL A 43 16.39 -2.68 -11.83
CA VAL A 43 16.58 -1.25 -12.06
C VAL A 43 17.35 -1.02 -13.36
N ASN A 44 16.97 -0.02 -14.13
CA ASN A 44 17.65 0.35 -15.37
C ASN A 44 19.14 0.62 -15.12
N TYR A 45 20.03 0.08 -15.98
CA TYR A 45 21.48 0.19 -15.84
C TYR A 45 21.98 1.62 -15.68
N ASN A 46 21.51 2.53 -16.53
CA ASN A 46 21.94 3.94 -16.50
C ASN A 46 21.49 4.63 -15.21
N VAL A 47 20.29 4.28 -14.72
CA VAL A 47 19.74 4.79 -13.46
C VAL A 47 20.59 4.29 -12.29
N ALA A 48 20.87 2.98 -12.23
CA ALA A 48 21.69 2.39 -11.17
C ALA A 48 23.13 2.93 -11.18
N LYS A 49 23.72 3.16 -12.37
CA LYS A 49 25.05 3.73 -12.54
C LYS A 49 25.08 5.17 -12.00
N LYS A 50 24.19 6.03 -12.50
CA LYS A 50 24.10 7.42 -12.07
C LYS A 50 23.89 7.54 -10.56
N PHE A 51 22.94 6.80 -10.02
CA PHE A 51 22.68 6.75 -8.58
C PHE A 51 23.94 6.44 -7.76
N THR A 52 24.69 5.42 -8.14
CA THR A 52 25.92 5.06 -7.40
C THR A 52 27.05 6.07 -7.57
N GLU A 53 27.10 6.81 -8.67
CA GLU A 53 28.03 7.91 -8.89
C GLU A 53 27.67 9.11 -8.03
N ASP A 54 26.38 9.51 -7.99
CA ASP A 54 25.89 10.63 -7.16
C ASP A 54 26.10 10.34 -5.66
N VAL A 55 25.81 9.11 -5.22
CA VAL A 55 26.09 8.68 -3.83
C VAL A 55 27.59 8.70 -3.52
N LYS A 56 28.44 8.23 -4.46
CA LYS A 56 29.90 8.24 -4.27
C LYS A 56 30.43 9.66 -4.06
N GLU A 57 30.01 10.61 -4.90
CA GLU A 57 30.43 12.01 -4.82
C GLU A 57 30.09 12.60 -3.45
N LYS A 58 28.85 12.40 -2.98
CA LYS A 58 28.40 12.89 -1.67
C LYS A 58 29.09 12.17 -0.50
N ALA A 59 29.32 10.86 -0.62
CA ALA A 59 29.97 10.07 0.43
C ALA A 59 31.44 10.39 0.63
N LEU A 60 32.13 10.86 -0.40
CA LEU A 60 33.53 11.28 -0.34
C LEU A 60 33.71 12.75 0.04
N GLY A 61 32.61 13.49 0.30
CA GLY A 61 32.66 14.85 0.82
C GLY A 61 33.33 14.94 2.20
N GLN A 62 33.97 16.06 2.49
CA GLN A 62 34.70 16.27 3.75
C GLN A 62 33.83 16.05 5.00
N ASP A 63 32.56 16.42 4.94
CA ASP A 63 31.60 16.28 6.03
C ASP A 63 31.40 14.82 6.46
N VAL A 64 31.47 13.89 5.51
CA VAL A 64 31.34 12.44 5.79
C VAL A 64 32.62 11.86 6.37
N LEU A 65 33.76 12.25 5.82
CA LEU A 65 35.08 11.74 6.25
C LEU A 65 35.43 12.16 7.66
N THR A 66 34.89 13.28 8.13
CA THR A 66 35.12 13.87 9.47
C THR A 66 33.99 13.54 10.47
N ALA A 67 32.92 12.90 10.04
CA ALA A 67 31.76 12.61 10.88
C ALA A 67 32.08 11.62 12.02
N VAL A 68 31.47 11.84 13.18
CA VAL A 68 31.60 10.95 14.36
C VAL A 68 30.99 9.57 14.09
N ARG A 69 29.97 9.51 13.21
CA ARG A 69 29.26 8.27 12.81
C ARG A 69 29.14 8.18 11.30
N PRO A 70 30.22 7.88 10.59
CA PRO A 70 30.23 7.94 9.13
C PRO A 70 29.27 6.95 8.49
N GLY A 71 29.09 5.77 9.07
CA GLY A 71 28.16 4.76 8.55
C GLY A 71 26.68 5.17 8.62
N GLU A 72 26.28 5.92 9.65
CA GLU A 72 24.91 6.45 9.74
C GLU A 72 24.67 7.56 8.71
N LEU A 73 25.66 8.42 8.51
CA LEU A 73 25.61 9.49 7.50
C LEU A 73 25.54 8.92 6.08
N MET A 74 26.28 7.84 5.81
CA MET A 74 26.21 7.14 4.53
C MET A 74 24.82 6.57 4.23
N VAL A 75 24.17 5.96 5.23
CA VAL A 75 22.79 5.48 5.08
C VAL A 75 21.83 6.63 4.77
N LYS A 76 22.02 7.78 5.44
CA LYS A 76 21.24 8.99 5.16
C LYS A 76 21.44 9.48 3.73
N ILE A 77 22.67 9.54 3.23
CA ILE A 77 22.96 9.95 1.85
C ILE A 77 22.25 9.02 0.85
N VAL A 78 22.32 7.71 1.07
CA VAL A 78 21.64 6.75 0.21
C VAL A 78 20.12 6.89 0.28
N HIS A 79 19.56 7.14 1.46
CA HIS A 79 18.13 7.42 1.63
C HIS A 79 17.72 8.64 0.82
N ASP A 80 18.43 9.76 1.00
CA ASP A 80 18.11 11.01 0.35
C ASP A 80 18.25 10.90 -1.20
N GLU A 81 19.25 10.14 -1.68
CA GLU A 81 19.40 9.89 -3.11
C GLU A 81 18.33 8.93 -3.67
N LEU A 82 17.90 7.92 -2.91
CA LEU A 82 16.75 7.10 -3.30
C LEU A 82 15.47 7.92 -3.38
N ALA A 83 15.21 8.76 -2.40
CA ALA A 83 14.07 9.66 -2.41
C ALA A 83 14.12 10.62 -3.61
N ASN A 84 15.27 11.24 -3.89
CA ASN A 84 15.49 12.14 -5.04
C ASN A 84 15.28 11.40 -6.37
N LEU A 85 15.80 10.19 -6.51
CA LEU A 85 15.62 9.34 -7.70
C LEU A 85 14.14 9.11 -8.01
N MET A 86 13.32 8.96 -6.96
CA MET A 86 11.88 8.76 -7.08
C MET A 86 11.07 10.07 -7.18
N GLY A 87 11.72 11.24 -7.14
CA GLY A 87 11.07 12.55 -7.34
C GLY A 87 11.10 13.50 -6.15
N GLY A 88 11.71 13.12 -5.03
CA GLY A 88 11.93 13.92 -3.83
C GLY A 88 10.68 14.19 -3.00
N LYS A 89 9.58 14.62 -3.62
CA LYS A 89 8.33 14.96 -2.96
C LYS A 89 7.13 14.27 -3.62
N ALA A 90 6.07 14.06 -2.84
CA ALA A 90 4.80 13.59 -3.38
C ALA A 90 4.23 14.62 -4.37
N ALA A 91 3.65 14.11 -5.48
CA ALA A 91 3.04 14.94 -6.50
C ALA A 91 1.52 14.87 -6.38
N GLU A 92 0.88 16.03 -6.38
CA GLU A 92 -0.58 16.14 -6.29
C GLU A 92 -1.25 15.96 -7.66
N LEU A 93 -2.55 15.60 -7.63
CA LEU A 93 -3.39 15.62 -8.83
C LEU A 93 -3.72 17.06 -9.23
N ASN A 94 -3.72 17.29 -10.54
CA ASN A 94 -4.26 18.53 -11.08
C ASN A 94 -5.79 18.41 -11.24
N LEU A 95 -6.52 18.93 -10.29
CA LEU A 95 -7.99 18.94 -10.28
C LEU A 95 -8.55 20.30 -10.73
N THR A 96 -7.91 20.96 -11.67
CA THR A 96 -8.41 22.22 -12.24
C THR A 96 -9.52 21.97 -13.24
N GLY A 97 -10.51 22.87 -13.29
CA GLY A 97 -11.69 22.73 -14.14
C GLY A 97 -12.94 22.30 -13.37
N MET A 98 -14.09 22.44 -14.02
CA MET A 98 -15.38 22.07 -13.45
C MET A 98 -16.25 21.41 -14.54
N PRO A 99 -16.30 20.06 -14.57
CA PRO A 99 -15.52 19.13 -13.74
C PRO A 99 -14.03 19.07 -14.13
N ALA A 100 -13.15 18.70 -13.19
CA ALA A 100 -11.80 18.29 -13.49
C ALA A 100 -11.84 16.95 -14.25
N ILE A 101 -11.09 16.81 -15.34
CA ILE A 101 -11.12 15.63 -16.20
C ILE A 101 -9.82 14.85 -16.05
N ILE A 102 -9.93 13.60 -15.63
CA ILE A 102 -8.80 12.68 -15.47
C ILE A 102 -8.92 11.59 -16.53
N LEU A 103 -7.91 11.47 -17.39
CA LEU A 103 -7.82 10.44 -18.44
C LEU A 103 -6.89 9.31 -18.00
N MET A 104 -7.38 8.09 -17.99
CA MET A 104 -6.57 6.89 -17.74
C MET A 104 -5.97 6.36 -19.03
N SER A 105 -4.69 6.02 -19.03
CA SER A 105 -3.98 5.40 -20.16
C SER A 105 -3.12 4.23 -19.67
N GLY A 106 -2.79 3.28 -20.55
CA GLY A 106 -1.94 2.13 -20.24
C GLY A 106 -2.39 0.84 -20.92
N LEU A 107 -1.58 -0.21 -20.80
CA LEU A 107 -1.85 -1.51 -21.43
C LEU A 107 -3.01 -2.28 -20.78
N GLN A 108 -3.49 -3.32 -21.46
CA GLN A 108 -4.46 -4.26 -20.91
C GLN A 108 -3.86 -4.98 -19.69
N GLY A 109 -4.66 -5.16 -18.64
CA GLY A 109 -4.21 -5.82 -17.40
C GLY A 109 -3.37 -4.96 -16.47
N SER A 110 -3.04 -3.71 -16.86
CA SER A 110 -2.32 -2.77 -15.98
C SER A 110 -3.12 -2.28 -14.77
N GLY A 111 -4.42 -2.57 -14.70
CA GLY A 111 -5.28 -2.20 -13.57
C GLY A 111 -6.01 -0.87 -13.70
N LYS A 112 -6.13 -0.27 -14.89
CA LYS A 112 -6.83 1.01 -15.13
C LYS A 112 -8.21 1.07 -14.53
N THR A 113 -9.08 0.11 -14.89
CA THR A 113 -10.47 0.06 -14.43
C THR A 113 -10.58 -0.03 -12.90
N THR A 114 -9.78 -0.90 -12.29
CA THR A 114 -9.73 -1.02 -10.82
C THR A 114 -9.18 0.25 -10.17
N PHE A 115 -8.16 0.85 -10.77
CA PHE A 115 -7.59 2.11 -10.27
C PHE A 115 -8.58 3.27 -10.41
N SER A 116 -9.34 3.35 -11.52
CA SER A 116 -10.41 4.35 -11.70
C SER A 116 -11.42 4.30 -10.55
N GLY A 117 -11.86 3.10 -10.15
CA GLY A 117 -12.73 2.91 -8.98
C GLY A 117 -12.06 3.33 -7.67
N LYS A 118 -10.81 2.92 -7.43
CA LYS A 118 -10.05 3.31 -6.23
C LYS A 118 -9.84 4.82 -6.13
N LEU A 119 -9.52 5.47 -7.25
CA LEU A 119 -9.36 6.92 -7.30
C LEU A 119 -10.68 7.64 -7.03
N ALA A 120 -11.78 7.17 -7.61
CA ALA A 120 -13.11 7.70 -7.33
C ALA A 120 -13.45 7.58 -5.84
N ASN A 121 -13.17 6.42 -5.23
CA ASN A 121 -13.37 6.21 -3.79
C ASN A 121 -12.53 7.17 -2.94
N LEU A 122 -11.26 7.34 -3.27
CA LEU A 122 -10.36 8.26 -2.56
C LEU A 122 -10.86 9.71 -2.65
N LEU A 123 -11.23 10.17 -3.85
CA LEU A 123 -11.73 11.52 -4.08
C LEU A 123 -13.06 11.77 -3.33
N LYS A 124 -13.98 10.79 -3.34
CA LYS A 124 -15.25 10.86 -2.62
C LYS A 124 -15.06 10.89 -1.11
N THR A 125 -14.30 9.92 -0.58
CA THR A 125 -14.23 9.70 0.88
C THR A 125 -13.24 10.59 1.61
N LYS A 126 -12.09 10.90 0.98
CA LYS A 126 -11.04 11.70 1.61
C LYS A 126 -11.05 13.17 1.22
N GLN A 127 -11.54 13.50 0.01
CA GLN A 127 -11.53 14.89 -0.48
C GLN A 127 -12.92 15.49 -0.61
N GLY A 128 -13.99 14.73 -0.30
CA GLY A 128 -15.38 15.22 -0.36
C GLY A 128 -15.84 15.60 -1.75
N LYS A 129 -15.18 15.10 -2.82
CA LYS A 129 -15.53 15.37 -4.22
C LYS A 129 -16.69 14.50 -4.68
N LYS A 130 -17.36 14.93 -5.74
CA LYS A 130 -18.38 14.15 -6.45
C LYS A 130 -17.81 13.63 -7.77
N PRO A 131 -17.13 12.46 -7.78
CA PRO A 131 -16.59 11.90 -9.00
C PRO A 131 -17.67 11.20 -9.84
N MET A 132 -17.48 11.19 -11.17
CA MET A 132 -18.20 10.34 -12.13
C MET A 132 -17.19 9.46 -12.86
N LEU A 133 -17.54 8.20 -13.09
CA LEU A 133 -16.78 7.28 -13.92
C LEU A 133 -17.33 7.25 -15.34
N VAL A 134 -16.48 7.14 -16.36
CA VAL A 134 -16.85 7.01 -17.77
C VAL A 134 -16.22 5.77 -18.35
N ALA A 135 -17.04 4.84 -18.88
CA ALA A 135 -16.59 3.60 -19.48
C ALA A 135 -16.21 3.80 -20.95
N GLY A 136 -14.94 4.13 -21.19
CA GLY A 136 -14.40 4.36 -22.55
C GLY A 136 -13.86 3.09 -23.23
N ASP A 137 -13.82 1.93 -22.58
CA ASP A 137 -13.41 0.65 -23.19
C ASP A 137 -14.58 0.04 -23.97
N VAL A 138 -14.76 0.47 -25.20
CA VAL A 138 -15.86 0.05 -26.06
C VAL A 138 -15.67 -1.33 -26.66
N TYR A 139 -14.48 -1.91 -26.57
CA TYR A 139 -14.14 -3.18 -27.19
C TYR A 139 -14.46 -4.38 -26.31
N ARG A 140 -14.58 -4.16 -24.99
CA ARG A 140 -14.79 -5.22 -24.00
C ARG A 140 -16.03 -4.95 -23.14
N PRO A 141 -17.18 -5.57 -23.49
CA PRO A 141 -18.40 -5.43 -22.68
C PRO A 141 -18.19 -5.79 -21.20
N ALA A 142 -17.32 -6.76 -20.91
CA ALA A 142 -17.00 -7.15 -19.54
C ALA A 142 -16.29 -6.03 -18.76
N ALA A 143 -15.48 -5.17 -19.44
CA ALA A 143 -14.84 -4.03 -18.77
C ALA A 143 -15.85 -2.94 -18.40
N ILE A 144 -16.83 -2.68 -19.28
CA ILE A 144 -17.94 -1.76 -18.99
C ILE A 144 -18.73 -2.26 -17.78
N GLU A 145 -19.07 -3.55 -17.75
CA GLU A 145 -19.82 -4.14 -16.65
C GLU A 145 -19.01 -4.13 -15.35
N GLN A 146 -17.73 -4.41 -15.41
CA GLN A 146 -16.83 -4.30 -14.26
C GLN A 146 -16.84 -2.88 -13.68
N LEU A 147 -16.74 -1.85 -14.52
CA LEU A 147 -16.75 -0.47 -14.07
C LEU A 147 -18.11 -0.09 -13.46
N ARG A 148 -19.21 -0.59 -14.03
CA ARG A 148 -20.58 -0.40 -13.48
C ARG A 148 -20.73 -1.02 -12.09
N VAL A 149 -20.27 -2.26 -11.92
CA VAL A 149 -20.31 -2.94 -10.61
C VAL A 149 -19.48 -2.17 -9.58
N LEU A 150 -18.28 -1.72 -9.92
CA LEU A 150 -17.45 -0.90 -9.05
C LEU A 150 -18.13 0.43 -8.70
N ALA A 151 -18.71 1.11 -9.68
CA ALA A 151 -19.43 2.37 -9.46
C ALA A 151 -20.62 2.18 -8.49
N GLY A 152 -21.39 1.09 -8.67
CA GLY A 152 -22.50 0.75 -7.78
C GLY A 152 -22.05 0.44 -6.36
N GLN A 153 -20.95 -0.29 -6.17
CA GLN A 153 -20.39 -0.59 -4.84
C GLN A 153 -19.90 0.68 -4.12
N LEU A 154 -19.44 1.67 -4.87
CA LEU A 154 -18.91 2.93 -4.35
C LEU A 154 -19.98 4.04 -4.25
N ASP A 155 -21.20 3.75 -4.73
CA ASP A 155 -22.25 4.77 -4.87
C ASP A 155 -21.72 6.02 -5.60
N VAL A 156 -21.16 5.79 -6.80
CA VAL A 156 -20.60 6.81 -7.71
C VAL A 156 -21.31 6.70 -9.05
N PRO A 157 -21.76 7.81 -9.66
CA PRO A 157 -22.37 7.78 -10.98
C PRO A 157 -21.39 7.26 -12.05
N VAL A 158 -21.94 6.53 -13.02
CA VAL A 158 -21.18 6.00 -14.16
C VAL A 158 -21.90 6.28 -15.47
N PHE A 159 -21.17 6.83 -16.44
CA PHE A 159 -21.64 7.00 -17.81
C PHE A 159 -21.10 5.88 -18.70
N PHE A 160 -21.93 5.26 -19.49
CA PHE A 160 -21.59 4.23 -20.49
C PHE A 160 -22.59 4.23 -21.65
N ASP A 161 -22.19 3.70 -22.80
CA ASP A 161 -23.07 3.49 -23.93
C ASP A 161 -22.69 2.16 -24.63
N LEU A 162 -23.57 1.17 -24.53
CA LEU A 162 -23.35 -0.16 -25.10
C LEU A 162 -23.53 -0.20 -26.62
N ASN A 163 -24.17 0.82 -27.22
CA ASN A 163 -24.46 0.88 -28.65
C ASN A 163 -23.39 1.65 -29.44
N SER A 164 -22.61 2.47 -28.76
CA SER A 164 -21.54 3.25 -29.37
C SER A 164 -20.23 2.48 -29.38
N LYS A 165 -19.55 2.51 -30.53
CA LYS A 165 -18.18 2.01 -30.69
C LYS A 165 -17.16 3.14 -30.84
N ASP A 166 -17.58 4.39 -30.61
CA ASP A 166 -16.74 5.58 -30.67
C ASP A 166 -16.36 6.05 -29.25
N PRO A 167 -15.13 5.74 -28.79
CA PRO A 167 -14.68 6.11 -27.46
C PRO A 167 -14.53 7.62 -27.28
N VAL A 168 -14.26 8.38 -28.36
CA VAL A 168 -14.17 9.83 -28.32
C VAL A 168 -15.54 10.45 -28.04
N SER A 169 -16.59 9.96 -28.73
CA SER A 169 -17.97 10.38 -28.48
C SER A 169 -18.41 10.05 -27.07
N ILE A 170 -18.11 8.86 -26.56
CA ILE A 170 -18.44 8.45 -25.19
C ILE A 170 -17.76 9.38 -24.17
N ALA A 171 -16.46 9.65 -24.36
CA ALA A 171 -15.71 10.54 -23.46
C ALA A 171 -16.35 11.96 -23.42
N ARG A 172 -16.68 12.55 -24.57
CA ARG A 172 -17.33 13.87 -24.64
C ARG A 172 -18.68 13.88 -23.97
N ARG A 173 -19.53 12.90 -24.25
CA ARG A 173 -20.87 12.78 -23.66
C ARG A 173 -20.80 12.52 -22.18
N GLY A 174 -19.84 11.70 -21.72
CA GLY A 174 -19.60 11.46 -20.31
C GLY A 174 -19.20 12.72 -19.55
N VAL A 175 -18.35 13.57 -20.16
CA VAL A 175 -18.02 14.89 -19.58
C VAL A 175 -19.24 15.79 -19.51
N ALA A 176 -20.05 15.85 -20.59
CA ALA A 176 -21.27 16.65 -20.61
C ALA A 176 -22.29 16.18 -19.57
N GLU A 177 -22.46 14.86 -19.43
CA GLU A 177 -23.34 14.27 -18.40
C GLU A 177 -22.88 14.62 -16.98
N ALA A 178 -21.58 14.54 -16.72
CA ALA A 178 -21.02 14.92 -15.43
C ALA A 178 -21.25 16.40 -15.09
N MET A 179 -21.13 17.28 -16.07
CA MET A 179 -21.49 18.70 -15.93
C MET A 179 -22.98 18.85 -15.57
N GLY A 180 -23.86 18.12 -16.26
CA GLY A 180 -25.30 18.13 -16.02
C GLY A 180 -25.69 17.63 -14.63
N GLN A 181 -24.95 16.66 -14.08
CA GLN A 181 -25.15 16.10 -12.74
C GLN A 181 -24.42 16.88 -11.63
N GLY A 182 -23.68 17.92 -11.96
CA GLY A 182 -22.91 18.73 -10.99
C GLY A 182 -21.80 17.93 -10.31
N CYS A 183 -21.11 17.06 -11.08
CA CYS A 183 -19.93 16.33 -10.61
C CYS A 183 -18.70 17.25 -10.62
N ASP A 184 -17.83 17.10 -9.62
CA ASP A 184 -16.59 17.88 -9.50
C ASP A 184 -15.46 17.29 -10.34
N VAL A 185 -15.46 15.96 -10.55
CA VAL A 185 -14.39 15.22 -11.23
C VAL A 185 -15.00 14.17 -12.15
N VAL A 186 -14.40 14.00 -13.32
CA VAL A 186 -14.70 12.93 -14.27
C VAL A 186 -13.47 12.07 -14.47
N ILE A 187 -13.60 10.76 -14.30
CA ILE A 187 -12.53 9.78 -14.51
C ILE A 187 -12.90 8.95 -15.73
N ILE A 188 -12.10 9.04 -16.78
CA ILE A 188 -12.35 8.33 -18.03
C ILE A 188 -11.44 7.11 -18.11
N ASP A 189 -12.05 5.92 -17.96
CA ASP A 189 -11.37 4.63 -18.13
C ASP A 189 -11.33 4.29 -19.61
N THR A 190 -10.12 4.09 -20.17
CA THR A 190 -9.94 3.79 -21.59
C THR A 190 -9.62 2.33 -21.86
N ALA A 191 -9.81 1.91 -23.09
CA ALA A 191 -9.36 0.60 -23.52
C ALA A 191 -7.85 0.43 -23.33
N GLY A 192 -7.41 -0.81 -23.15
CA GLY A 192 -6.01 -1.20 -23.20
C GLY A 192 -5.85 -2.39 -24.14
N ARG A 193 -4.78 -2.41 -24.91
CA ARG A 193 -4.37 -3.56 -25.72
C ARG A 193 -3.21 -4.29 -25.06
N LEU A 194 -2.92 -5.50 -25.51
CA LEU A 194 -1.84 -6.32 -24.94
C LEU A 194 -0.45 -5.76 -25.21
N ALA A 195 -0.30 -5.01 -26.28
CA ALA A 195 0.94 -4.34 -26.67
C ALA A 195 0.64 -2.92 -27.17
N VAL A 196 1.66 -2.09 -27.21
CA VAL A 196 1.58 -0.75 -27.79
C VAL A 196 1.47 -0.89 -29.31
N ASP A 197 0.38 -0.39 -29.87
CA ASP A 197 0.17 -0.31 -31.32
C ASP A 197 -0.31 1.09 -31.71
N GLU A 198 -0.16 1.40 -33.01
CA GLU A 198 -0.48 2.72 -33.55
C GLU A 198 -1.96 3.09 -33.45
N GLU A 199 -2.85 2.11 -33.57
CA GLU A 199 -4.29 2.34 -33.53
C GLU A 199 -4.73 2.76 -32.12
N MET A 200 -4.24 2.04 -31.10
CA MET A 200 -4.50 2.38 -29.70
C MET A 200 -3.95 3.77 -29.34
N MET A 201 -2.73 4.07 -29.80
CA MET A 201 -2.10 5.36 -29.47
C MET A 201 -2.87 6.52 -30.09
N ARG A 202 -3.31 6.37 -31.37
CA ARG A 202 -4.15 7.38 -32.03
C ARG A 202 -5.49 7.57 -31.29
N GLU A 203 -6.14 6.49 -30.90
CA GLU A 203 -7.41 6.55 -30.18
C GLU A 203 -7.27 7.36 -28.90
N ILE A 204 -6.26 7.07 -28.07
CA ILE A 204 -6.04 7.78 -26.81
C ILE A 204 -5.67 9.25 -27.07
N GLU A 205 -4.84 9.55 -28.09
CA GLU A 205 -4.53 10.91 -28.51
C GLU A 205 -5.77 11.69 -28.93
N GLU A 206 -6.68 11.05 -29.69
CA GLU A 206 -7.95 11.65 -30.13
C GLU A 206 -8.87 11.93 -28.95
N ILE A 207 -8.98 10.98 -28.01
CA ILE A 207 -9.72 11.21 -26.77
C ILE A 207 -9.11 12.41 -26.01
N LYS A 208 -7.79 12.39 -25.77
CA LYS A 208 -7.08 13.47 -25.04
C LYS A 208 -7.34 14.84 -25.69
N ARG A 209 -7.24 14.92 -27.03
CA ARG A 209 -7.48 16.16 -27.78
C ARG A 209 -8.93 16.62 -27.66
N ALA A 210 -9.87 15.67 -27.66
CA ALA A 210 -11.31 15.96 -27.66
C ALA A 210 -11.82 16.50 -26.30
N ILE A 211 -11.28 15.99 -25.18
CA ILE A 211 -11.75 16.32 -23.84
C ILE A 211 -10.83 17.28 -23.09
N ARG A 212 -9.58 17.46 -23.53
CA ARG A 212 -8.56 18.31 -22.89
C ARG A 212 -8.48 18.06 -21.39
N PRO A 213 -8.05 16.84 -20.97
CA PRO A 213 -8.02 16.50 -19.54
C PRO A 213 -7.11 17.44 -18.76
N SER A 214 -7.48 17.74 -17.53
CA SER A 214 -6.61 18.43 -16.56
C SER A 214 -5.48 17.53 -16.06
N GLU A 215 -5.69 16.21 -16.14
CA GLU A 215 -4.72 15.19 -15.71
C GLU A 215 -4.80 13.97 -16.62
N THR A 216 -3.67 13.52 -17.15
CA THR A 216 -3.53 12.25 -17.86
C THR A 216 -2.65 11.32 -17.04
N LEU A 217 -3.18 10.19 -16.60
CA LEU A 217 -2.46 9.23 -15.78
C LEU A 217 -2.10 7.98 -16.58
N PHE A 218 -0.82 7.64 -16.56
CA PHE A 218 -0.33 6.38 -17.12
C PHE A 218 -0.33 5.31 -16.03
N VAL A 219 -1.15 4.28 -16.22
CA VAL A 219 -1.31 3.17 -15.27
C VAL A 219 -0.51 1.97 -15.76
N VAL A 220 0.41 1.50 -14.94
CA VAL A 220 1.32 0.41 -15.28
C VAL A 220 1.44 -0.61 -14.16
N ASP A 221 1.59 -1.87 -14.52
CA ASP A 221 1.83 -2.99 -13.61
C ASP A 221 3.30 -2.99 -13.18
N SER A 222 3.60 -2.78 -11.90
CA SER A 222 4.96 -2.74 -11.38
C SER A 222 5.70 -4.08 -11.52
N MET A 223 4.95 -5.20 -11.58
CA MET A 223 5.53 -6.53 -11.68
C MET A 223 6.19 -6.81 -13.04
N THR A 224 5.90 -5.99 -14.06
CA THR A 224 6.51 -6.15 -15.40
C THR A 224 7.94 -5.60 -15.51
N GLY A 225 8.48 -5.03 -14.44
CA GLY A 225 9.90 -4.63 -14.34
C GLY A 225 10.30 -3.62 -15.42
N GLN A 226 11.35 -3.90 -16.21
CA GLN A 226 11.83 -3.01 -17.26
C GLN A 226 10.84 -2.80 -18.40
N ASP A 227 9.93 -3.73 -18.67
CA ASP A 227 8.87 -3.55 -19.68
C ASP A 227 7.92 -2.43 -19.26
N ALA A 228 7.66 -2.26 -17.96
CA ALA A 228 6.92 -1.11 -17.46
C ALA A 228 7.60 0.22 -17.84
N VAL A 229 8.92 0.29 -17.68
CA VAL A 229 9.73 1.49 -17.99
C VAL A 229 9.73 1.78 -19.49
N ASN A 230 9.93 0.76 -20.33
CA ASN A 230 9.92 0.89 -21.80
C ASN A 230 8.54 1.34 -22.30
N THR A 231 7.48 0.72 -21.77
CA THR A 231 6.10 1.10 -22.11
C THR A 231 5.81 2.53 -21.69
N ALA A 232 6.21 2.93 -20.48
CA ALA A 232 6.05 4.30 -20.01
C ALA A 232 6.73 5.32 -20.91
N LYS A 233 7.93 5.00 -21.41
CA LYS A 233 8.67 5.85 -22.36
C LYS A 233 7.87 6.05 -23.64
N THR A 234 7.40 4.96 -24.27
CA THR A 234 6.63 5.02 -25.51
C THR A 234 5.33 5.81 -25.34
N PHE A 235 4.60 5.59 -24.23
CA PHE A 235 3.39 6.35 -23.93
C PHE A 235 3.70 7.84 -23.69
N ASN A 236 4.80 8.16 -23.00
CA ASN A 236 5.17 9.55 -22.72
C ASN A 236 5.53 10.32 -23.99
N GLU A 237 6.27 9.70 -24.90
CA GLU A 237 6.65 10.31 -26.18
C GLU A 237 5.42 10.69 -27.05
N ARG A 238 4.30 9.96 -26.91
CA ARG A 238 3.10 10.17 -27.72
C ARG A 238 2.04 10.99 -26.98
N LEU A 239 1.82 10.72 -25.70
CA LEU A 239 0.73 11.32 -24.95
C LEU A 239 1.18 12.46 -24.04
N ASP A 240 2.48 12.57 -23.72
CA ASP A 240 2.96 13.52 -22.71
C ASP A 240 2.05 13.52 -21.48
N PHE A 241 1.96 12.36 -20.79
CA PHE A 241 1.11 12.19 -19.63
C PHE A 241 1.65 12.96 -18.42
N ASP A 242 0.79 13.26 -17.44
CA ASP A 242 1.12 14.14 -16.31
C ASP A 242 1.64 13.37 -15.08
N GLY A 243 1.34 12.08 -14.99
CA GLY A 243 1.78 11.27 -13.86
C GLY A 243 1.64 9.78 -14.11
N VAL A 244 2.38 9.01 -13.30
CA VAL A 244 2.42 7.55 -13.34
C VAL A 244 1.69 6.97 -12.14
N VAL A 245 0.98 5.88 -12.36
CA VAL A 245 0.35 5.04 -11.34
C VAL A 245 0.96 3.66 -11.40
N LEU A 246 1.57 3.22 -10.31
CA LEU A 246 2.09 1.87 -10.16
C LEU A 246 1.06 0.98 -9.50
N THR A 247 0.58 -0.03 -10.20
CA THR A 247 -0.35 -1.03 -9.66
C THR A 247 0.39 -2.30 -9.24
N LYS A 248 -0.27 -3.13 -8.43
CA LYS A 248 0.24 -4.43 -7.96
C LYS A 248 1.60 -4.37 -7.25
N LEU A 249 1.89 -3.25 -6.61
CA LEU A 249 3.17 -3.05 -5.94
C LEU A 249 3.34 -3.97 -4.72
N ASP A 250 2.25 -4.47 -4.16
CA ASP A 250 2.22 -5.49 -3.10
C ASP A 250 2.81 -6.84 -3.55
N GLY A 251 2.66 -7.20 -4.84
CA GLY A 251 3.27 -8.37 -5.47
C GLY A 251 4.71 -8.17 -5.96
N ASP A 252 5.16 -6.92 -6.09
CA ASP A 252 6.49 -6.60 -6.58
C ASP A 252 7.54 -6.68 -5.46
N THR A 253 8.36 -7.73 -5.51
CA THR A 253 9.48 -7.92 -4.57
C THR A 253 10.77 -7.25 -5.03
N ARG A 254 10.86 -6.82 -6.30
CA ARG A 254 12.05 -6.23 -6.91
C ARG A 254 12.07 -4.72 -6.80
N GLY A 255 10.99 -4.05 -7.22
CA GLY A 255 10.82 -2.60 -7.13
C GLY A 255 11.55 -1.77 -8.20
N GLY A 256 12.15 -2.42 -9.20
CA GLY A 256 12.95 -1.74 -10.21
C GLY A 256 12.17 -0.75 -11.07
N ALA A 257 10.90 -1.04 -11.36
CA ALA A 257 10.02 -0.13 -12.09
C ALA A 257 9.83 1.20 -11.34
N ALA A 258 9.58 1.16 -10.03
CA ALA A 258 9.39 2.37 -9.21
C ALA A 258 10.64 3.26 -9.19
N LEU A 259 11.84 2.65 -9.15
CA LEU A 259 13.11 3.37 -9.15
C LEU A 259 13.51 3.93 -10.52
N SER A 260 13.09 3.27 -11.62
CA SER A 260 13.53 3.62 -12.97
C SER A 260 12.58 4.56 -13.70
N ILE A 261 11.27 4.40 -13.51
CA ILE A 261 10.25 5.04 -14.35
C ILE A 261 10.35 6.57 -14.29
N ARG A 262 10.45 7.14 -13.09
CA ARG A 262 10.55 8.60 -12.88
C ARG A 262 11.73 9.19 -13.64
N THR A 263 12.89 8.54 -13.57
CA THR A 263 14.13 9.04 -14.21
C THR A 263 14.07 8.91 -15.74
N VAL A 264 13.43 7.87 -16.24
CA VAL A 264 13.39 7.60 -17.70
C VAL A 264 12.38 8.49 -18.41
N VAL A 265 11.20 8.73 -17.80
CA VAL A 265 10.13 9.51 -18.43
C VAL A 265 10.02 10.95 -17.95
N ASP A 266 10.76 11.31 -16.91
CA ASP A 266 10.71 12.63 -16.23
C ASP A 266 9.29 13.06 -15.81
N LYS A 267 8.47 12.10 -15.40
CA LYS A 267 7.12 12.31 -14.90
C LYS A 267 6.98 11.75 -13.48
N PRO A 268 6.25 12.44 -12.58
CA PRO A 268 6.11 12.00 -11.21
C PRO A 268 5.28 10.71 -11.10
N ILE A 269 5.65 9.85 -10.15
CA ILE A 269 4.77 8.80 -9.69
C ILE A 269 3.80 9.45 -8.70
N LYS A 270 2.48 9.34 -8.94
CA LYS A 270 1.46 9.97 -8.10
C LYS A 270 0.80 9.00 -7.15
N PHE A 271 0.57 7.76 -7.59
CA PHE A 271 -0.14 6.77 -6.81
C PHE A 271 0.50 5.39 -6.90
N VAL A 272 0.25 4.59 -5.87
CA VAL A 272 0.58 3.17 -5.81
C VAL A 272 -0.62 2.35 -5.36
N GLY A 273 -0.92 1.29 -6.11
CA GLY A 273 -1.93 0.29 -5.74
C GLY A 273 -1.30 -0.81 -4.90
N MET A 274 -1.85 -1.00 -3.70
CA MET A 274 -1.34 -1.89 -2.65
C MET A 274 -2.34 -3.01 -2.33
N GLY A 275 -2.72 -3.80 -3.35
CA GLY A 275 -3.69 -4.88 -3.20
C GLY A 275 -5.01 -4.64 -3.93
N GLU A 276 -5.98 -5.55 -3.76
CA GLU A 276 -7.23 -5.57 -4.54
C GLU A 276 -8.36 -4.70 -3.96
N LYS A 277 -8.35 -4.41 -2.66
CA LYS A 277 -9.41 -3.65 -2.01
C LYS A 277 -9.53 -2.23 -2.54
N MET A 278 -10.73 -1.66 -2.53
CA MET A 278 -11.00 -0.30 -3.05
C MET A 278 -10.35 0.81 -2.22
N ASP A 279 -10.02 0.55 -0.97
CA ASP A 279 -9.26 1.45 -0.08
C ASP A 279 -7.73 1.27 -0.16
N ALA A 280 -7.27 0.22 -0.88
CA ALA A 280 -5.85 -0.07 -1.05
C ALA A 280 -5.21 0.78 -2.17
N LEU A 281 -5.25 2.09 -1.99
CA LEU A 281 -4.63 3.11 -2.84
C LEU A 281 -3.91 4.11 -1.95
N ASP A 282 -2.60 4.24 -2.15
CA ASP A 282 -1.79 5.22 -1.43
C ASP A 282 -1.24 6.28 -2.40
N VAL A 283 -1.08 7.50 -1.93
CA VAL A 283 -0.28 8.54 -2.59
C VAL A 283 1.18 8.08 -2.55
N PHE A 284 1.90 8.29 -3.63
CA PHE A 284 3.31 7.94 -3.68
C PHE A 284 4.16 8.98 -2.92
N HIS A 285 4.79 8.52 -1.85
CA HIS A 285 5.72 9.34 -1.04
C HIS A 285 7.15 8.82 -1.22
N PRO A 286 8.01 9.52 -1.98
CA PRO A 286 9.40 9.11 -2.22
C PRO A 286 10.19 8.78 -0.96
N ASP A 287 10.10 9.63 0.08
CA ASP A 287 10.83 9.43 1.35
C ASP A 287 10.41 8.13 2.04
N ARG A 288 9.10 7.88 2.16
CA ARG A 288 8.56 6.65 2.78
C ARG A 288 8.95 5.40 1.98
N MET A 289 9.04 5.55 0.66
CA MET A 289 9.46 4.46 -0.21
C MET A 289 10.96 4.17 -0.04
N ALA A 290 11.80 5.21 0.11
CA ALA A 290 13.20 5.06 0.45
C ALA A 290 13.39 4.38 1.82
N ASP A 291 12.62 4.76 2.84
CA ASP A 291 12.60 4.09 4.15
C ASP A 291 12.28 2.59 4.03
N ARG A 292 11.25 2.23 3.25
CA ARG A 292 10.87 0.83 3.01
C ARG A 292 11.98 0.05 2.30
N ILE A 293 12.61 0.65 1.28
CA ILE A 293 13.71 0.03 0.53
C ILE A 293 14.92 -0.22 1.44
N LEU A 294 15.21 0.69 2.38
CA LEU A 294 16.32 0.55 3.33
C LEU A 294 15.97 -0.30 4.57
N GLY A 295 14.78 -0.88 4.63
CA GLY A 295 14.34 -1.69 5.77
C GLY A 295 14.13 -0.89 7.06
N MET A 296 13.99 0.43 6.96
CA MET A 296 13.76 1.33 8.09
C MET A 296 12.28 1.37 8.53
N GLY A 297 11.41 0.71 7.77
CA GLY A 297 9.98 0.69 8.02
C GLY A 297 9.27 1.93 7.47
N ASP A 298 7.97 2.03 7.76
CA ASP A 298 7.14 3.17 7.36
C ASP A 298 6.16 3.51 8.48
N ILE A 299 6.70 4.07 9.55
CA ILE A 299 5.93 4.41 10.75
C ILE A 299 4.86 5.47 10.43
N VAL A 300 5.13 6.40 9.54
CA VAL A 300 4.20 7.48 9.20
C VAL A 300 2.95 6.92 8.54
N SER A 301 3.10 6.06 7.53
CA SER A 301 1.95 5.38 6.89
C SER A 301 1.18 4.50 7.88
N LEU A 302 1.88 3.83 8.81
CA LEU A 302 1.22 3.03 9.85
C LEU A 302 0.36 3.90 10.77
N VAL A 303 0.89 5.04 11.22
CA VAL A 303 0.16 6.00 12.08
C VAL A 303 -1.01 6.62 11.33
N GLU A 304 -0.84 7.02 10.07
CA GLU A 304 -1.92 7.56 9.25
C GLU A 304 -3.05 6.55 9.04
N ARG A 305 -2.74 5.28 8.75
CA ARG A 305 -3.74 4.21 8.66
C ARG A 305 -4.45 3.97 9.99
N ALA A 306 -3.71 3.98 11.10
CA ALA A 306 -4.28 3.86 12.41
C ALA A 306 -5.24 5.03 12.72
N GLN A 307 -4.85 6.26 12.39
CA GLN A 307 -5.69 7.46 12.60
C GLN A 307 -6.96 7.46 11.74
N GLN A 308 -6.88 7.00 10.48
CA GLN A 308 -8.04 6.92 9.59
C GLN A 308 -9.14 5.96 10.08
N LEU A 309 -8.74 4.93 10.82
CA LEU A 309 -9.63 3.90 11.37
C LEU A 309 -9.97 4.15 12.84
N TYR A 310 -9.40 5.22 13.42
CA TYR A 310 -9.60 5.59 14.82
C TYR A 310 -10.95 6.29 14.99
N ASP A 311 -11.94 5.56 15.49
CA ASP A 311 -13.17 6.16 16.00
C ASP A 311 -12.96 6.58 17.46
N GLU A 312 -12.87 7.88 17.68
CA GLU A 312 -12.64 8.46 19.02
C GLU A 312 -13.74 8.07 20.01
N ARG A 313 -14.97 7.87 19.55
CA ARG A 313 -16.10 7.46 20.40
C ARG A 313 -15.97 6.00 20.80
N GLU A 314 -15.62 5.12 19.85
CA GLU A 314 -15.37 3.69 20.14
C GLU A 314 -14.16 3.52 21.06
N ALA A 315 -13.09 4.29 20.85
CA ALA A 315 -11.91 4.24 21.69
C ALA A 315 -12.20 4.68 23.13
N LYS A 316 -12.91 5.78 23.35
CA LYS A 316 -13.34 6.23 24.68
C LYS A 316 -14.24 5.20 25.37
N ARG A 317 -15.21 4.64 24.63
CA ARG A 317 -16.09 3.59 25.14
C ARG A 317 -15.32 2.35 25.57
N LEU A 318 -14.34 1.94 24.77
CA LEU A 318 -13.48 0.81 25.09
C LEU A 318 -12.64 1.09 26.34
N GLU A 319 -12.03 2.28 26.44
CA GLU A 319 -11.25 2.71 27.58
C GLU A 319 -12.09 2.68 28.89
N GLU A 320 -13.33 3.19 28.84
CA GLU A 320 -14.25 3.14 29.97
C GLU A 320 -14.63 1.70 30.35
N ARG A 321 -14.86 0.82 29.39
CA ARG A 321 -15.20 -0.59 29.65
C ARG A 321 -14.02 -1.35 30.25
N ILE A 322 -12.79 -1.08 29.78
CA ILE A 322 -11.58 -1.67 30.37
C ILE A 322 -11.39 -1.17 31.80
N ALA A 323 -11.61 0.14 32.06
CA ALA A 323 -11.51 0.74 33.40
C ALA A 323 -12.50 0.12 34.38
N LYS A 324 -13.71 -0.20 33.92
CA LYS A 324 -14.78 -0.85 34.71
C LYS A 324 -14.65 -2.38 34.76
N ASP A 325 -13.57 -2.96 34.26
CA ASP A 325 -13.35 -4.42 34.15
C ASP A 325 -14.46 -5.17 33.36
N GLN A 326 -15.08 -4.49 32.39
CA GLN A 326 -16.20 -4.96 31.57
C GLN A 326 -15.78 -5.38 30.14
N PHE A 327 -14.47 -5.52 29.89
CA PHE A 327 -13.95 -6.00 28.59
C PHE A 327 -14.40 -7.45 28.35
N ASP A 328 -15.14 -7.68 27.26
CA ASP A 328 -15.75 -8.96 26.90
C ASP A 328 -15.33 -9.45 25.51
N PHE A 329 -15.90 -10.58 25.05
CA PHE A 329 -15.61 -11.13 23.72
C PHE A 329 -16.19 -10.29 22.56
N ASN A 330 -17.21 -9.45 22.79
CA ASN A 330 -17.68 -8.54 21.74
C ASN A 330 -16.67 -7.43 21.51
N ASP A 331 -16.07 -6.87 22.58
CA ASP A 331 -15.00 -5.89 22.49
C ASP A 331 -13.75 -6.50 21.83
N PHE A 332 -13.41 -7.74 22.18
CA PHE A 332 -12.28 -8.44 21.59
C PHE A 332 -12.49 -8.71 20.09
N LEU A 333 -13.70 -9.09 19.68
CA LEU A 333 -14.07 -9.27 18.29
C LEU A 333 -14.00 -7.96 17.51
N ALA A 334 -14.51 -6.86 18.08
CA ALA A 334 -14.43 -5.53 17.48
C ALA A 334 -12.96 -5.10 17.23
N GLN A 335 -12.06 -5.37 18.18
CA GLN A 335 -10.63 -5.10 18.02
C GLN A 335 -10.01 -5.93 16.88
N ILE A 336 -10.35 -7.22 16.77
CA ILE A 336 -9.89 -8.06 15.65
C ILE A 336 -10.39 -7.51 14.32
N GLN A 337 -11.65 -7.09 14.25
CA GLN A 337 -12.23 -6.52 13.05
C GLN A 337 -11.58 -5.18 12.65
N GLN A 338 -11.23 -4.33 13.63
CA GLN A 338 -10.46 -3.11 13.38
C GLN A 338 -9.07 -3.43 12.80
N ILE A 339 -8.35 -4.38 13.39
CA ILE A 339 -7.03 -4.82 12.87
C ILE A 339 -7.17 -5.34 11.43
N LYS A 340 -8.19 -6.12 11.13
CA LYS A 340 -8.45 -6.61 9.76
C LYS A 340 -8.76 -5.49 8.76
N LYS A 341 -9.43 -4.42 9.20
CA LYS A 341 -9.68 -3.22 8.37
C LYS A 341 -8.39 -2.45 8.06
N MET A 342 -7.38 -2.49 8.93
CA MET A 342 -6.08 -1.84 8.69
C MET A 342 -5.27 -2.47 7.55
N GLY A 343 -5.65 -3.66 7.08
CA GLY A 343 -4.98 -4.38 6.01
C GLY A 343 -4.36 -5.71 6.44
N ASN A 344 -3.46 -6.24 5.61
CA ASN A 344 -2.75 -7.49 5.93
C ASN A 344 -1.77 -7.26 7.09
N ILE A 345 -1.80 -8.15 8.09
CA ILE A 345 -0.94 -8.05 9.27
C ILE A 345 0.55 -8.11 8.91
N LYS A 346 0.91 -8.87 7.88
CA LYS A 346 2.29 -8.94 7.38
C LYS A 346 2.75 -7.57 6.87
N ASP A 347 1.88 -6.85 6.16
CA ASP A 347 2.18 -5.52 5.64
C ASP A 347 2.31 -4.50 6.77
N LEU A 348 1.40 -4.55 7.76
CA LEU A 348 1.47 -3.68 8.94
C LEU A 348 2.73 -3.93 9.76
N ALA A 349 3.10 -5.20 9.93
CA ALA A 349 4.32 -5.57 10.64
C ALA A 349 5.60 -5.18 9.89
N ALA A 350 5.57 -5.19 8.56
CA ALA A 350 6.68 -4.72 7.73
C ALA A 350 6.91 -3.20 7.84
N MET A 351 5.87 -2.43 8.23
CA MET A 351 5.99 -0.99 8.47
C MET A 351 6.71 -0.66 9.80
N ILE A 352 6.85 -1.63 10.71
CA ILE A 352 7.53 -1.43 12.00
C ILE A 352 9.00 -1.83 11.88
N PRO A 353 9.95 -0.92 12.15
CA PRO A 353 11.38 -1.22 12.10
C PRO A 353 11.76 -2.43 12.96
N GLY A 354 12.47 -3.40 12.38
CA GLY A 354 12.96 -4.59 13.09
C GLY A 354 11.93 -5.69 13.36
N VAL A 355 10.62 -5.43 13.24
CA VAL A 355 9.55 -6.42 13.48
C VAL A 355 9.28 -7.27 12.25
N GLY A 356 9.38 -6.70 11.05
CA GLY A 356 9.16 -7.41 9.79
C GLY A 356 10.03 -8.68 9.64
N LYS A 357 11.27 -8.63 10.14
CA LYS A 357 12.18 -9.80 10.15
C LYS A 357 11.78 -10.89 11.15
N ALA A 358 11.36 -10.48 12.34
CA ALA A 358 10.95 -11.42 13.38
C ALA A 358 9.67 -12.18 13.03
N LEU A 359 8.87 -11.65 12.08
CA LEU A 359 7.62 -12.24 11.62
C LEU A 359 7.75 -13.02 10.30
N LYS A 360 8.87 -12.91 9.57
CA LYS A 360 9.11 -13.67 8.33
C LYS A 360 9.03 -15.19 8.53
N ASP A 361 9.53 -15.68 9.67
CA ASP A 361 9.54 -17.11 10.02
C ASP A 361 8.21 -17.59 10.63
N ILE A 362 7.25 -16.67 10.83
CA ILE A 362 5.94 -17.00 11.40
C ILE A 362 4.94 -16.99 10.25
N ASP A 363 4.47 -18.17 9.87
CA ASP A 363 3.38 -18.31 8.90
C ASP A 363 2.06 -17.83 9.53
N ILE A 364 1.89 -16.50 9.58
CA ILE A 364 0.61 -15.89 9.96
C ILE A 364 -0.31 -16.06 8.75
N LYS A 365 -1.02 -17.17 8.71
CA LYS A 365 -2.08 -17.38 7.73
C LYS A 365 -3.15 -16.31 7.96
N ASP A 366 -3.66 -15.72 6.88
CA ASP A 366 -4.85 -14.84 6.94
C ASP A 366 -6.04 -15.55 7.61
N ASP A 367 -6.01 -16.89 7.67
CA ASP A 367 -6.97 -17.73 8.34
C ASP A 367 -6.86 -17.78 9.88
N ALA A 368 -5.77 -17.26 10.48
CA ALA A 368 -5.60 -17.30 11.93
C ALA A 368 -6.73 -16.58 12.68
N PHE A 369 -7.25 -15.49 12.12
CA PHE A 369 -8.40 -14.80 12.70
C PHE A 369 -9.73 -15.45 12.38
N LYS A 370 -9.86 -16.17 11.27
CA LYS A 370 -11.11 -16.87 10.91
C LYS A 370 -11.51 -17.88 11.98
N SER A 371 -10.56 -18.66 12.48
CA SER A 371 -10.82 -19.62 13.56
C SER A 371 -11.27 -18.95 14.85
N ILE A 372 -10.64 -17.82 15.23
CA ILE A 372 -11.00 -17.05 16.41
C ILE A 372 -12.39 -16.44 16.26
N GLU A 373 -12.70 -15.84 15.11
CA GLU A 373 -14.02 -15.30 14.79
C GLU A 373 -15.08 -16.40 14.83
N ALA A 374 -14.83 -17.57 14.23
CA ALA A 374 -15.76 -18.70 14.22
C ALA A 374 -16.07 -19.18 15.65
N ILE A 375 -15.06 -19.26 16.52
CA ILE A 375 -15.24 -19.62 17.93
C ILE A 375 -16.13 -18.58 18.64
N ILE A 376 -15.86 -17.28 18.47
CA ILE A 376 -16.63 -16.21 19.11
C ILE A 376 -18.07 -16.16 18.56
N TYR A 377 -18.26 -16.32 17.25
CA TYR A 377 -19.60 -16.37 16.65
C TYR A 377 -20.41 -17.59 17.10
N SER A 378 -19.76 -18.69 17.44
CA SER A 378 -20.43 -19.90 17.99
C SER A 378 -20.83 -19.76 19.46
N MET A 379 -20.40 -18.69 20.15
CA MET A 379 -20.84 -18.34 21.50
C MET A 379 -22.20 -17.63 21.46
N THR A 380 -23.04 -17.88 22.44
CA THR A 380 -24.28 -17.09 22.66
C THR A 380 -23.94 -15.66 23.09
N PRO A 381 -24.85 -14.69 22.93
CA PRO A 381 -24.63 -13.33 23.41
C PRO A 381 -24.23 -13.24 24.89
N GLU A 382 -24.84 -14.09 25.75
CA GLU A 382 -24.53 -14.15 27.17
C GLU A 382 -23.10 -14.69 27.43
N GLU A 383 -22.68 -15.70 26.68
CA GLU A 383 -21.32 -16.28 26.78
C GLU A 383 -20.25 -15.32 26.33
N ARG A 384 -20.53 -14.48 25.32
CA ARG A 384 -19.61 -13.41 24.89
C ARG A 384 -19.50 -12.33 25.97
N ALA A 385 -20.61 -11.94 26.58
CA ALA A 385 -20.63 -10.91 27.63
C ALA A 385 -20.05 -11.39 28.96
N LYS A 386 -20.20 -12.69 29.27
CA LYS A 386 -19.80 -13.29 30.55
C LYS A 386 -18.87 -14.50 30.36
N PRO A 387 -17.60 -14.33 29.96
CA PRO A 387 -16.69 -15.43 29.65
C PRO A 387 -16.51 -16.47 30.77
N HIS A 388 -16.77 -16.08 32.02
CA HIS A 388 -16.62 -16.95 33.17
C HIS A 388 -17.66 -18.10 33.25
N ILE A 389 -18.77 -18.01 32.51
CA ILE A 389 -19.80 -19.09 32.47
C ILE A 389 -19.44 -20.24 31.53
N LEU A 390 -18.32 -20.14 30.79
CA LEU A 390 -17.89 -21.13 29.82
C LEU A 390 -17.31 -22.39 30.49
N ASP A 391 -18.21 -23.31 30.86
CA ASP A 391 -17.87 -24.64 31.37
C ASP A 391 -17.44 -25.63 30.28
N GLY A 392 -17.11 -26.86 30.66
CA GLY A 392 -16.66 -27.91 29.73
C GLY A 392 -17.67 -28.28 28.65
N HIS A 393 -18.98 -28.30 28.98
CA HIS A 393 -20.04 -28.61 28.04
C HIS A 393 -20.21 -27.49 27.01
N ARG A 394 -20.21 -26.25 27.41
CA ARG A 394 -20.30 -25.09 26.53
C ARG A 394 -19.08 -25.00 25.60
N ARG A 395 -17.86 -25.28 26.09
CA ARG A 395 -16.65 -25.34 25.26
C ARG A 395 -16.71 -26.41 24.18
N LYS A 396 -17.24 -27.60 24.50
CA LYS A 396 -17.45 -28.68 23.51
C LYS A 396 -18.45 -28.26 22.44
N ARG A 397 -19.59 -27.65 22.83
CA ARG A 397 -20.60 -27.16 21.87
C ARG A 397 -20.02 -26.06 20.97
N ILE A 398 -19.28 -25.10 21.54
CA ILE A 398 -18.65 -24.02 20.78
C ILE A 398 -17.62 -24.59 19.80
N ALA A 399 -16.78 -25.53 20.24
CA ALA A 399 -15.81 -26.19 19.37
C ALA A 399 -16.48 -26.89 18.17
N LEU A 400 -17.58 -27.64 18.43
CA LEU A 400 -18.33 -28.30 17.39
C LEU A 400 -18.98 -27.30 16.40
N GLY A 401 -19.57 -26.21 16.91
CA GLY A 401 -20.25 -25.18 16.11
C GLY A 401 -19.30 -24.34 15.29
N SER A 402 -18.05 -24.16 15.74
CA SER A 402 -17.01 -23.40 15.03
C SER A 402 -16.15 -24.25 14.10
N GLY A 403 -16.31 -25.57 14.09
CA GLY A 403 -15.44 -26.47 13.33
C GLY A 403 -14.00 -26.52 13.85
N THR A 404 -13.79 -26.18 15.15
CA THR A 404 -12.47 -26.17 15.80
C THR A 404 -12.40 -27.22 16.91
N SER A 405 -11.23 -27.36 17.55
CA SER A 405 -11.06 -28.28 18.69
C SER A 405 -11.37 -27.60 20.04
N VAL A 406 -11.67 -28.39 21.07
CA VAL A 406 -11.81 -27.89 22.45
C VAL A 406 -10.49 -27.23 22.93
N GLN A 407 -9.36 -27.71 22.41
CA GLN A 407 -8.05 -27.13 22.72
C GLN A 407 -7.92 -25.71 22.17
N ASP A 408 -8.42 -25.46 20.95
CA ASP A 408 -8.42 -24.11 20.33
C ASP A 408 -9.31 -23.14 21.12
N VAL A 409 -10.48 -23.60 21.57
CA VAL A 409 -11.35 -22.81 22.45
C VAL A 409 -10.65 -22.47 23.77
N ASN A 410 -9.98 -23.43 24.41
CA ASN A 410 -9.24 -23.20 25.63
C ASN A 410 -8.04 -22.24 25.42
N LYS A 411 -7.34 -22.35 24.29
CA LYS A 411 -6.28 -21.46 23.91
C LYS A 411 -6.77 -20.02 23.78
N LEU A 412 -7.91 -19.84 23.10
CA LEU A 412 -8.55 -18.52 22.96
C LEU A 412 -8.92 -17.92 24.32
N LEU A 413 -9.54 -18.71 25.23
CA LEU A 413 -9.88 -18.25 26.58
C LEU A 413 -8.66 -17.81 27.38
N THR A 414 -7.56 -18.54 27.25
CA THR A 414 -6.29 -18.18 27.90
C THR A 414 -5.72 -16.90 27.35
N GLN A 415 -5.69 -16.74 26.03
CA GLN A 415 -5.23 -15.53 25.36
C GLN A 415 -6.09 -14.33 25.73
N PHE A 416 -7.41 -14.47 25.70
CA PHE A 416 -8.34 -13.42 26.13
C PHE A 416 -8.07 -12.95 27.56
N THR A 417 -7.89 -13.90 28.48
CA THR A 417 -7.59 -13.59 29.88
C THR A 417 -6.26 -12.86 30.06
N GLN A 418 -5.24 -13.24 29.29
CA GLN A 418 -3.93 -12.57 29.28
C GLN A 418 -4.04 -11.15 28.73
N THR A 419 -4.76 -10.98 27.61
CA THR A 419 -5.00 -9.67 26.99
C THR A 419 -5.72 -8.73 27.95
N ARG A 420 -6.77 -9.22 28.63
CA ARG A 420 -7.52 -8.45 29.64
C ARG A 420 -6.62 -7.99 30.79
N LYS A 421 -5.77 -8.89 31.31
CA LYS A 421 -4.78 -8.55 32.36
C LYS A 421 -3.79 -7.49 31.91
N MET A 422 -3.25 -7.64 30.70
CA MET A 422 -2.28 -6.70 30.13
C MET A 422 -2.89 -5.30 29.93
N MET A 423 -4.11 -5.21 29.40
CA MET A 423 -4.81 -3.94 29.23
C MET A 423 -5.07 -3.24 30.57
N LYS A 424 -5.44 -3.98 31.61
CA LYS A 424 -5.63 -3.44 32.97
C LYS A 424 -4.33 -2.92 33.56
N THR A 425 -3.21 -3.62 33.34
CA THR A 425 -1.88 -3.18 33.82
C THR A 425 -1.43 -1.89 33.11
N LEU A 426 -1.69 -1.76 31.81
CA LEU A 426 -1.33 -0.55 31.04
C LEU A 426 -2.12 0.68 31.49
N GLN A 427 -3.37 0.55 31.88
CA GLN A 427 -4.16 1.66 32.44
C GLN A 427 -3.66 2.14 33.82
N GLY A 428 -3.11 1.24 34.66
CA GLY A 428 -2.52 1.60 35.94
C GLY A 428 -1.26 2.47 35.83
N PHE A 429 -0.66 2.59 34.65
CA PHE A 429 0.58 3.33 34.39
C PHE A 429 0.35 4.71 33.75
N LYS A 430 -0.60 5.49 34.19
CA LYS A 430 -0.68 6.92 33.87
C LYS A 430 0.46 7.68 34.58
N GLY A 431 1.65 7.66 33.94
CA GLY A 431 2.80 8.49 34.34
C GLY A 431 4.02 7.73 34.88
N GLY A 432 4.86 7.17 33.98
CA GLY A 432 6.15 6.64 34.38
C GLY A 432 6.66 5.55 33.42
N LYS A 433 7.97 5.44 33.20
CA LYS A 433 8.74 4.61 32.28
C LYS A 433 8.01 3.33 31.84
N MET A 434 7.87 3.15 30.50
CA MET A 434 7.34 1.92 29.89
C MET A 434 8.04 0.68 30.46
N PRO A 435 7.31 -0.31 31.00
CA PRO A 435 7.89 -1.60 31.33
C PRO A 435 8.29 -2.32 30.04
N LYS A 436 9.37 -3.10 30.07
CA LYS A 436 9.78 -3.98 28.96
C LYS A 436 8.56 -4.81 28.53
N MET A 437 8.16 -4.66 27.26
CA MET A 437 7.03 -5.42 26.69
C MET A 437 7.21 -6.92 26.97
N PRO A 438 6.25 -7.59 27.62
CA PRO A 438 6.25 -9.05 27.66
C PRO A 438 6.06 -9.57 26.22
N LYS A 439 6.76 -10.65 25.87
CA LYS A 439 6.63 -11.32 24.56
C LYS A 439 5.15 -11.56 24.27
N MET A 440 4.67 -11.05 23.15
CA MET A 440 3.27 -11.23 22.75
C MET A 440 2.95 -12.74 22.63
N PRO A 441 1.92 -13.25 23.29
CA PRO A 441 1.59 -14.67 23.26
C PRO A 441 1.08 -15.17 21.88
N PHE A 442 0.89 -14.27 20.93
CA PHE A 442 0.48 -14.58 19.55
C PHE A 442 1.61 -15.16 18.69
N MET A 443 2.90 -15.09 19.13
CA MET A 443 4.07 -15.46 18.35
C MET A 443 4.73 -16.77 18.78
N GLY A 444 4.07 -17.62 19.54
CA GLY A 444 4.60 -18.93 19.94
C GLY A 444 4.33 -19.99 18.88
N GLY A 445 5.22 -20.14 17.90
CA GLY A 445 5.28 -21.29 17.01
C GLY A 445 5.53 -22.56 17.82
N GLY A 446 4.50 -23.40 17.99
CA GLY A 446 4.68 -24.76 18.48
C GLY A 446 5.49 -25.56 17.46
N LYS A 447 6.68 -26.04 17.84
CA LYS A 447 7.35 -27.11 17.12
C LYS A 447 6.44 -28.33 17.15
N LEU A 448 5.89 -28.68 16.00
CA LEU A 448 5.31 -30.01 15.78
C LEU A 448 6.47 -31.02 15.75
N ARG A 449 6.40 -31.99 16.67
CA ARG A 449 7.04 -33.29 16.51
C ARG A 449 6.15 -34.18 15.66
#